data_5ef25661c8d711cc4a034baa1518498c
#
_entry.id   5ef25661c8d711cc4a034baa1518498c
#
_cell.length_a   1.000
_cell.length_b   1.000
_cell.length_c   1.000
_cell.angle_alpha   90.00
_cell.angle_beta   90.00
_cell.angle_gamma   90.00
#
_symmetry.space_group_name_H-M   'P 1'
#
loop_
_entity.id
_entity.type
_entity.pdbx_description
1 polymer ?
#
loop_
_entity_poly.entity_id
_entity_poly.type
_entity_poly.pdbx_seq_one_letter_code
_entity_poly.pdbx_strand_id
1 'polypeptide(L)'
;MFPDGHHEVKTWRVCPWDYTLRKQHPINPEASQVNGIKDEDVAKEKKFIEIAAEVVDWLRDSDLAGYNSTKFDLPMLSEELERVRAYCMRRLADPRNTPENKAKAQATLEATDIDLHSKQMIDVQTIYHYMEPRNLKAAYRFYCGGEDFENAHSAEADTMATYEVLKGQLDMYQTPTKYHEQVLKNDVEFLSGVAGRPRTVDYAGRLILGKNDEPTISFGKHKGHTAREVYETEPAYFAWIENGEFTMDTKRQFARLKEQFDKEKKEAAKAREAEMSKPLEGEAFDSAVAGLKDKFSGKLF
;
A
#
# COMPACT_ATOMS: atom_id res chain seq x y z
N MET A 1 -30.94 3.71 -11.55
CA MET A 1 -31.93 4.78 -11.26
C MET A 1 -32.37 5.39 -12.58
N PHE A 2 -33.63 5.66 -12.75
CA PHE A 2 -34.19 6.20 -13.97
C PHE A 2 -34.62 7.66 -13.75
N PRO A 3 -34.82 8.45 -14.83
CA PRO A 3 -35.16 9.87 -14.71
C PRO A 3 -36.46 10.16 -13.92
N ASP A 4 -37.38 9.20 -13.87
CA ASP A 4 -38.66 9.29 -13.11
C ASP A 4 -38.49 8.95 -11.61
N GLY A 5 -37.29 8.60 -11.19
CA GLY A 5 -36.94 8.29 -9.79
C GLY A 5 -37.07 6.83 -9.40
N HIS A 6 -37.64 5.96 -10.26
CA HIS A 6 -37.60 4.53 -9.93
C HIS A 6 -36.19 3.95 -10.03
N HIS A 7 -35.97 2.85 -9.35
CA HIS A 7 -34.69 2.16 -9.37
C HIS A 7 -34.87 0.65 -9.46
N GLU A 8 -33.90 0.03 -10.11
CA GLU A 8 -33.75 -1.41 -10.14
C GLU A 8 -32.41 -1.79 -9.52
N VAL A 9 -32.38 -2.95 -8.89
CA VAL A 9 -31.16 -3.48 -8.26
C VAL A 9 -30.88 -4.87 -8.80
N LYS A 10 -29.67 -5.06 -9.28
CA LYS A 10 -29.17 -6.36 -9.69
C LYS A 10 -27.86 -6.64 -8.98
N THR A 11 -27.73 -7.84 -8.43
CA THR A 11 -26.53 -8.29 -7.73
C THR A 11 -26.04 -9.60 -8.33
N TRP A 12 -24.75 -9.70 -8.53
CA TRP A 12 -24.09 -10.93 -8.93
C TRP A 12 -23.02 -11.28 -7.91
N ARG A 13 -23.03 -12.54 -7.48
CA ARG A 13 -21.88 -13.11 -6.79
C ARG A 13 -21.04 -13.84 -7.82
N VAL A 14 -19.74 -13.59 -7.82
CA VAL A 14 -18.83 -14.02 -8.88
C VAL A 14 -17.72 -14.87 -8.30
N CYS A 15 -17.41 -16.00 -8.93
CA CYS A 15 -16.21 -16.77 -8.64
C CYS A 15 -15.00 -16.10 -9.28
N PRO A 16 -14.02 -15.62 -8.50
CA PRO A 16 -12.77 -15.11 -9.04
C PRO A 16 -12.05 -16.20 -9.84
N TRP A 17 -11.73 -15.94 -11.11
CA TRP A 17 -11.25 -17.00 -11.99
C TRP A 17 -9.99 -16.57 -12.76
N ASP A 18 -8.94 -17.39 -12.64
CA ASP A 18 -7.76 -17.26 -13.50
C ASP A 18 -7.99 -17.99 -14.82
N TYR A 19 -8.18 -17.23 -15.91
CA TYR A 19 -8.43 -17.75 -17.24
C TYR A 19 -7.21 -18.42 -17.89
N THR A 20 -6.01 -18.18 -17.35
CA THR A 20 -4.75 -18.81 -17.82
C THR A 20 -4.53 -20.14 -17.14
N LEU A 21 -4.61 -20.16 -15.81
CA LEU A 21 -4.44 -21.37 -15.00
C LEU A 21 -5.71 -22.23 -14.95
N ARG A 22 -6.85 -21.73 -15.43
CA ARG A 22 -8.17 -22.38 -15.42
C ARG A 22 -8.59 -22.89 -14.04
N LYS A 23 -8.37 -22.06 -13.03
CA LYS A 23 -8.74 -22.35 -11.64
C LYS A 23 -9.28 -21.13 -10.94
N GLN A 24 -9.95 -21.33 -9.81
CA GLN A 24 -10.36 -20.25 -8.92
C GLN A 24 -9.13 -19.52 -8.42
N HIS A 25 -9.18 -18.19 -8.48
CA HIS A 25 -8.18 -17.32 -7.84
C HIS A 25 -8.55 -17.18 -6.37
N PRO A 26 -7.63 -17.41 -5.43
CA PRO A 26 -7.95 -17.30 -4.01
C PRO A 26 -8.25 -15.85 -3.62
N ILE A 27 -9.25 -15.66 -2.77
CA ILE A 27 -9.57 -14.35 -2.19
C ILE A 27 -8.50 -14.01 -1.14
N ASN A 28 -8.02 -12.77 -1.16
CA ASN A 28 -7.08 -12.30 -0.14
C ASN A 28 -7.73 -12.40 1.25
N PRO A 29 -7.06 -13.04 2.24
CA PRO A 29 -7.57 -13.15 3.61
C PRO A 29 -7.98 -11.81 4.24
N GLU A 30 -7.25 -10.72 3.96
CA GLU A 30 -7.59 -9.38 4.44
C GLU A 30 -8.92 -8.89 3.84
N ALA A 31 -9.16 -9.15 2.55
CA ALA A 31 -10.44 -8.83 1.91
C ALA A 31 -11.59 -9.64 2.54
N SER A 32 -11.36 -10.94 2.81
CA SER A 32 -12.35 -11.79 3.49
C SER A 32 -12.69 -11.30 4.92
N GLN A 33 -11.72 -10.74 5.63
CA GLN A 33 -11.98 -10.12 6.95
C GLN A 33 -12.89 -8.89 6.87
N VAL A 34 -12.78 -8.11 5.78
CA VAL A 34 -13.58 -6.89 5.59
C VAL A 34 -14.98 -7.20 5.08
N ASN A 35 -15.12 -8.06 4.07
CA ASN A 35 -16.40 -8.31 3.37
C ASN A 35 -17.11 -9.58 3.81
N GLY A 36 -16.47 -10.44 4.62
CA GLY A 36 -17.01 -11.71 5.10
C GLY A 36 -17.10 -12.81 4.05
N ILE A 37 -16.62 -12.60 2.82
CA ILE A 37 -16.72 -13.56 1.72
C ILE A 37 -15.45 -14.39 1.64
N LYS A 38 -15.60 -15.72 1.62
CA LYS A 38 -14.52 -16.69 1.52
C LYS A 38 -14.55 -17.44 0.20
N ASP A 39 -13.46 -18.13 -0.13
CA ASP A 39 -13.33 -18.94 -1.34
C ASP A 39 -14.45 -19.96 -1.52
N GLU A 40 -14.88 -20.58 -0.43
CA GLU A 40 -15.96 -21.58 -0.39
C GLU A 40 -17.33 -20.99 -0.78
N ASP A 41 -17.57 -19.72 -0.43
CA ASP A 41 -18.85 -19.03 -0.69
C ASP A 41 -19.06 -18.73 -2.17
N VAL A 42 -17.97 -18.63 -2.93
CA VAL A 42 -17.99 -18.27 -4.36
C VAL A 42 -17.60 -19.43 -5.31
N ALA A 43 -17.15 -20.55 -4.77
CA ALA A 43 -16.61 -21.66 -5.56
C ALA A 43 -17.60 -22.23 -6.61
N LYS A 44 -18.91 -22.13 -6.36
CA LYS A 44 -19.98 -22.59 -7.26
C LYS A 44 -20.65 -21.48 -8.04
N GLU A 45 -20.23 -20.24 -7.82
CA GLU A 45 -20.80 -19.08 -8.49
C GLU A 45 -20.31 -18.96 -9.94
N LYS A 46 -21.04 -18.22 -10.75
CA LYS A 46 -20.66 -17.94 -12.14
C LYS A 46 -19.33 -17.17 -12.18
N LYS A 47 -18.53 -17.43 -13.20
CA LYS A 47 -17.34 -16.62 -13.51
C LYS A 47 -17.78 -15.32 -14.16
N PHE A 48 -16.96 -14.28 -14.08
CA PHE A 48 -17.31 -12.99 -14.66
C PHE A 48 -17.66 -13.07 -16.15
N ILE A 49 -16.93 -13.86 -16.96
CA ILE A 49 -17.23 -14.07 -18.38
C ILE A 49 -18.65 -14.58 -18.64
N GLU A 50 -19.26 -15.28 -17.68
CA GLU A 50 -20.60 -15.87 -17.84
C GLU A 50 -21.73 -14.85 -17.59
N ILE A 51 -21.38 -13.71 -16.98
CA ILE A 51 -22.30 -12.60 -16.68
C ILE A 51 -21.91 -11.28 -17.35
N ALA A 52 -20.72 -11.22 -17.98
CA ALA A 52 -20.16 -9.97 -18.51
C ALA A 52 -21.08 -9.30 -19.53
N ALA A 53 -21.74 -10.05 -20.41
CA ALA A 53 -22.70 -9.48 -21.36
C ALA A 53 -23.90 -8.86 -20.65
N GLU A 54 -24.43 -9.49 -19.62
CA GLU A 54 -25.54 -8.96 -18.82
C GLU A 54 -25.10 -7.69 -18.05
N VAL A 55 -23.88 -7.69 -17.50
CA VAL A 55 -23.31 -6.50 -16.83
C VAL A 55 -23.17 -5.36 -17.82
N VAL A 56 -22.64 -5.60 -19.02
CA VAL A 56 -22.48 -4.57 -20.06
C VAL A 56 -23.82 -4.03 -20.53
N ASP A 57 -24.84 -4.89 -20.66
CA ASP A 57 -26.20 -4.44 -21.02
C ASP A 57 -26.76 -3.43 -20.01
N TRP A 58 -26.55 -3.65 -18.71
CA TRP A 58 -26.95 -2.72 -17.66
C TRP A 58 -26.23 -1.37 -17.74
N LEU A 59 -24.99 -1.36 -18.28
CA LEU A 59 -24.16 -0.17 -18.36
C LEU A 59 -24.29 0.56 -19.69
N ARG A 60 -24.78 -0.11 -20.76
CA ARG A 60 -24.71 0.38 -22.14
C ARG A 60 -25.31 1.77 -22.33
N ASP A 61 -26.48 1.99 -21.80
CA ASP A 61 -27.24 3.26 -21.95
C ASP A 61 -27.28 4.08 -20.65
N SER A 62 -26.34 3.82 -19.74
CA SER A 62 -26.28 4.47 -18.42
C SER A 62 -25.01 5.27 -18.25
N ASP A 63 -25.11 6.38 -17.53
CA ASP A 63 -23.97 6.98 -16.86
C ASP A 63 -23.65 6.22 -15.58
N LEU A 64 -22.45 6.40 -15.04
CA LEU A 64 -21.95 5.63 -13.93
C LEU A 64 -21.85 6.49 -12.67
N ALA A 65 -22.28 5.96 -11.54
CA ALA A 65 -22.16 6.63 -10.26
C ALA A 65 -21.71 5.64 -9.17
N GLY A 66 -20.93 6.12 -8.21
CA GLY A 66 -20.49 5.30 -7.07
C GLY A 66 -19.76 6.12 -6.02
N TYR A 67 -19.34 5.48 -4.95
CA TYR A 67 -18.56 6.10 -3.89
C TYR A 67 -17.11 5.63 -3.94
N ASN A 68 -16.16 6.50 -4.22
CA ASN A 68 -14.75 6.19 -4.51
C ASN A 68 -14.58 5.25 -5.72
N SER A 69 -15.56 5.23 -6.61
CA SER A 69 -15.67 4.27 -7.72
C SER A 69 -14.62 4.51 -8.81
N THR A 70 -14.19 5.74 -8.99
CA THR A 70 -13.14 6.10 -9.95
C THR A 70 -11.78 5.50 -9.60
N LYS A 71 -11.53 5.20 -8.32
CA LYS A 71 -10.28 4.62 -7.84
C LYS A 71 -10.36 3.12 -7.58
N PHE A 72 -11.55 2.55 -7.46
CA PHE A 72 -11.71 1.14 -7.09
C PHE A 72 -12.61 0.36 -8.07
N ASP A 73 -13.91 0.67 -8.13
CA ASP A 73 -14.88 -0.15 -8.87
C ASP A 73 -14.64 -0.16 -10.37
N LEU A 74 -14.37 1.03 -10.95
CA LEU A 74 -14.15 1.15 -12.38
C LEU A 74 -12.84 0.51 -12.86
N PRO A 75 -11.70 0.73 -12.24
CA PRO A 75 -10.48 0.01 -12.59
C PRO A 75 -10.66 -1.50 -12.51
N MET A 76 -11.39 -1.99 -11.50
CA MET A 76 -11.67 -3.42 -11.36
C MET A 76 -12.59 -3.94 -12.48
N LEU A 77 -13.67 -3.24 -12.78
CA LEU A 77 -14.58 -3.60 -13.87
C LEU A 77 -13.88 -3.59 -15.23
N SER A 78 -13.10 -2.55 -15.49
CA SER A 78 -12.29 -2.43 -16.71
C SER A 78 -11.32 -3.60 -16.86
N GLU A 79 -10.61 -3.94 -15.79
CA GLU A 79 -9.67 -5.07 -15.79
C GLU A 79 -10.38 -6.42 -16.03
N GLU A 80 -11.54 -6.65 -15.43
CA GLU A 80 -12.30 -7.88 -15.67
C GLU A 80 -12.82 -7.98 -17.11
N LEU A 81 -13.28 -6.87 -17.70
CA LEU A 81 -13.69 -6.84 -19.12
C LEU A 81 -12.49 -7.11 -20.05
N GLU A 82 -11.33 -6.53 -19.78
CA GLU A 82 -10.11 -6.79 -20.56
C GLU A 82 -9.62 -8.26 -20.41
N ARG A 83 -9.80 -8.86 -19.24
CA ARG A 83 -9.52 -10.30 -19.05
C ARG A 83 -10.44 -11.18 -19.88
N VAL A 84 -11.73 -10.84 -19.95
CA VAL A 84 -12.70 -11.52 -20.84
C VAL A 84 -12.27 -11.36 -22.29
N ARG A 85 -11.95 -10.14 -22.72
CA ARG A 85 -11.48 -9.83 -24.07
C ARG A 85 -10.23 -10.63 -24.43
N ALA A 86 -9.21 -10.61 -23.59
CA ALA A 86 -7.97 -11.34 -23.80
C ALA A 86 -8.20 -12.87 -23.87
N TYR A 87 -9.09 -13.40 -23.06
CA TYR A 87 -9.49 -14.82 -23.12
C TYR A 87 -10.15 -15.15 -24.46
N CYS A 88 -11.12 -14.37 -24.90
CA CYS A 88 -11.83 -14.60 -26.16
C CYS A 88 -10.89 -14.48 -27.37
N MET A 89 -10.02 -13.46 -27.41
CA MET A 89 -9.02 -13.28 -28.47
C MET A 89 -8.07 -14.49 -28.57
N ARG A 90 -7.60 -15.02 -27.46
CA ARG A 90 -6.79 -16.26 -27.45
C ARG A 90 -7.54 -17.44 -28.01
N ARG A 91 -8.84 -17.58 -27.71
CA ARG A 91 -9.65 -18.67 -28.25
C ARG A 91 -9.89 -18.54 -29.75
N LEU A 92 -10.05 -17.35 -30.26
CA LEU A 92 -10.16 -17.09 -31.71
C LEU A 92 -8.86 -17.41 -32.46
N ALA A 93 -7.73 -17.05 -31.86
CA ALA A 93 -6.41 -17.29 -32.46
C ALA A 93 -5.93 -18.73 -32.41
N ASP A 94 -6.46 -19.58 -31.52
CA ASP A 94 -6.04 -20.99 -31.43
C ASP A 94 -6.57 -21.79 -32.60
N PRO A 95 -5.70 -22.34 -33.48
CA PRO A 95 -6.12 -23.12 -34.62
C PRO A 95 -6.78 -24.47 -34.23
N ARG A 96 -6.53 -24.95 -33.02
CA ARG A 96 -7.10 -26.21 -32.49
C ARG A 96 -8.52 -26.02 -31.95
N ASN A 97 -8.99 -24.78 -31.87
CA ASN A 97 -10.32 -24.52 -31.32
C ASN A 97 -11.40 -24.80 -32.35
N THR A 98 -12.52 -25.37 -31.90
CA THR A 98 -13.64 -25.70 -32.79
C THR A 98 -14.34 -24.42 -33.32
N PRO A 99 -14.95 -24.48 -34.52
CA PRO A 99 -15.74 -23.38 -35.06
C PRO A 99 -16.81 -22.86 -34.10
N GLU A 100 -17.49 -23.75 -33.40
CA GLU A 100 -18.51 -23.41 -32.39
C GLU A 100 -17.92 -22.60 -31.24
N ASN A 101 -16.78 -23.02 -30.68
CA ASN A 101 -16.10 -22.30 -29.62
C ASN A 101 -15.57 -20.92 -30.08
N LYS A 102 -15.14 -20.81 -31.35
CA LYS A 102 -14.76 -19.54 -31.94
C LYS A 102 -15.96 -18.61 -32.10
N ALA A 103 -17.08 -19.12 -32.59
CA ALA A 103 -18.33 -18.36 -32.71
C ALA A 103 -18.79 -17.85 -31.33
N LYS A 104 -18.75 -18.71 -30.29
CA LYS A 104 -19.05 -18.29 -28.92
C LYS A 104 -18.12 -17.20 -28.40
N ALA A 105 -16.82 -17.30 -28.65
CA ALA A 105 -15.86 -16.28 -28.25
C ALA A 105 -16.11 -14.95 -28.97
N GLN A 106 -16.43 -15.01 -30.26
CA GLN A 106 -16.77 -13.82 -31.06
C GLN A 106 -18.04 -13.14 -30.53
N ALA A 107 -19.11 -13.90 -30.30
CA ALA A 107 -20.36 -13.39 -29.72
C ALA A 107 -20.14 -12.74 -28.34
N THR A 108 -19.27 -13.33 -27.52
CA THR A 108 -18.91 -12.75 -26.22
C THR A 108 -18.19 -11.43 -26.39
N LEU A 109 -17.23 -11.30 -27.30
CA LEU A 109 -16.54 -10.03 -27.59
C LEU A 109 -17.51 -8.95 -28.01
N GLU A 110 -18.43 -9.26 -28.93
CA GLU A 110 -19.45 -8.31 -29.40
C GLU A 110 -20.39 -7.88 -28.28
N ALA A 111 -20.84 -8.81 -27.46
CA ALA A 111 -21.76 -8.52 -26.34
C ALA A 111 -21.09 -7.71 -25.21
N THR A 112 -19.75 -7.85 -25.04
CA THR A 112 -19.00 -7.16 -23.99
C THR A 112 -18.25 -5.94 -24.48
N ASP A 113 -18.46 -5.51 -25.71
CA ASP A 113 -17.85 -4.31 -26.27
C ASP A 113 -18.52 -3.06 -25.69
N ILE A 114 -17.80 -2.34 -24.86
CA ILE A 114 -18.21 -1.09 -24.22
C ILE A 114 -17.00 -0.18 -23.99
N ASP A 115 -17.17 1.08 -24.30
CA ASP A 115 -16.21 2.13 -23.95
C ASP A 115 -16.61 2.80 -22.63
N LEU A 116 -15.98 2.36 -21.56
CA LEU A 116 -16.21 2.95 -20.22
C LEU A 116 -15.71 4.40 -20.13
N HIS A 117 -14.72 4.79 -20.95
CA HIS A 117 -14.18 6.17 -20.96
C HIS A 117 -15.14 7.19 -21.57
N SER A 118 -16.07 6.75 -22.41
CA SER A 118 -17.11 7.63 -22.99
C SER A 118 -18.25 7.95 -22.02
N LYS A 119 -18.32 7.25 -20.86
CA LYS A 119 -19.39 7.41 -19.87
C LYS A 119 -19.14 8.61 -18.96
N GLN A 120 -20.22 9.30 -18.58
CA GLN A 120 -20.15 10.26 -17.49
C GLN A 120 -19.98 9.54 -16.16
N MET A 121 -19.11 10.10 -15.33
CA MET A 121 -18.74 9.49 -14.05
C MET A 121 -19.07 10.40 -12.89
N ILE A 122 -19.94 9.95 -11.99
CA ILE A 122 -20.31 10.66 -10.77
C ILE A 122 -19.71 9.94 -9.58
N ASP A 123 -18.58 10.45 -9.06
CA ASP A 123 -18.03 9.94 -7.82
C ASP A 123 -18.56 10.74 -6.63
N VAL A 124 -19.47 10.12 -5.89
CA VAL A 124 -20.15 10.74 -4.75
C VAL A 124 -19.16 11.13 -3.64
N GLN A 125 -18.07 10.39 -3.46
CA GLN A 125 -17.03 10.78 -2.51
C GLN A 125 -16.34 12.08 -2.94
N THR A 126 -16.08 12.26 -4.24
CA THR A 126 -15.47 13.47 -4.76
C THR A 126 -16.39 14.67 -4.56
N ILE A 127 -17.71 14.50 -4.82
CA ILE A 127 -18.73 15.54 -4.55
C ILE A 127 -18.76 15.85 -3.05
N TYR A 128 -18.77 14.83 -2.19
CA TYR A 128 -18.75 15.01 -0.74
C TYR A 128 -17.53 15.82 -0.28
N HIS A 129 -16.33 15.47 -0.77
CA HIS A 129 -15.10 16.20 -0.41
C HIS A 129 -15.04 17.62 -1.00
N TYR A 130 -15.72 17.86 -2.12
CA TYR A 130 -15.84 19.19 -2.72
C TYR A 130 -16.79 20.09 -1.93
N MET A 131 -17.95 19.56 -1.54
CA MET A 131 -18.98 20.28 -0.78
C MET A 131 -18.64 20.44 0.70
N GLU A 132 -17.93 19.47 1.27
CA GLU A 132 -17.49 19.43 2.68
C GLU A 132 -15.95 19.45 2.77
N PRO A 133 -15.32 20.61 2.54
CA PRO A 133 -13.87 20.71 2.51
C PRO A 133 -13.28 20.39 3.89
N ARG A 134 -12.21 19.59 3.89
CA ARG A 134 -11.44 19.24 5.11
C ARG A 134 -10.18 20.08 5.18
N ASN A 135 -10.35 21.36 5.49
CA ASN A 135 -9.28 22.31 5.71
C ASN A 135 -9.47 23.04 7.04
N LEU A 136 -8.50 23.87 7.42
CA LEU A 136 -8.52 24.58 8.70
C LEU A 136 -9.77 25.46 8.88
N LYS A 137 -10.21 26.16 7.84
CA LYS A 137 -11.44 26.97 7.89
C LYS A 137 -12.68 26.12 8.19
N ALA A 138 -12.82 24.99 7.49
CA ALA A 138 -13.95 24.09 7.72
C ALA A 138 -13.90 23.48 9.14
N ALA A 139 -12.72 23.10 9.61
CA ALA A 139 -12.52 22.63 10.98
C ALA A 139 -12.87 23.71 12.00
N TYR A 140 -12.42 24.94 11.78
CA TYR A 140 -12.72 26.06 12.66
C TYR A 140 -14.23 26.33 12.75
N ARG A 141 -14.92 26.41 11.61
CA ARG A 141 -16.41 26.52 11.59
C ARG A 141 -17.07 25.41 12.39
N PHE A 142 -16.62 24.18 12.21
CA PHE A 142 -17.24 23.02 12.86
C PHE A 142 -17.02 22.99 14.38
N TYR A 143 -15.82 23.31 14.85
CA TYR A 143 -15.46 23.19 16.26
C TYR A 143 -15.60 24.51 17.06
N CYS A 144 -15.62 25.67 16.39
CA CYS A 144 -15.54 26.98 17.03
C CYS A 144 -16.75 27.88 16.78
N GLY A 145 -17.94 27.32 16.57
CA GLY A 145 -19.20 28.10 16.58
C GLY A 145 -19.75 28.50 15.20
N GLY A 146 -19.22 27.97 14.12
CA GLY A 146 -19.83 28.10 12.78
C GLY A 146 -19.35 29.29 11.94
N GLU A 147 -18.55 30.20 12.48
CA GLU A 147 -18.03 31.37 11.77
C GLU A 147 -16.61 31.16 11.24
N ASP A 148 -16.17 32.00 10.30
CA ASP A 148 -14.81 32.02 9.81
C ASP A 148 -13.90 32.82 10.75
N PHE A 149 -12.64 32.47 10.82
CA PHE A 149 -11.62 33.31 11.44
C PHE A 149 -11.05 34.32 10.43
N GLU A 150 -10.73 35.49 10.92
CA GLU A 150 -10.17 36.60 10.12
C GLU A 150 -8.72 36.31 9.72
N ASN A 151 -8.24 36.99 8.67
CA ASN A 151 -6.85 36.96 8.20
C ASN A 151 -6.30 35.56 7.91
N ALA A 152 -7.16 34.64 7.45
CA ALA A 152 -6.73 33.32 6.99
C ALA A 152 -5.58 33.44 5.97
N HIS A 153 -4.60 32.53 6.08
CA HIS A 153 -3.31 32.54 5.38
C HIS A 153 -2.22 33.44 5.98
N SER A 154 -2.48 34.10 7.11
CA SER A 154 -1.39 34.57 7.93
C SER A 154 -0.95 33.48 8.91
N ALA A 155 0.36 33.34 9.13
CA ALA A 155 0.87 32.26 10.00
C ALA A 155 0.35 32.40 11.44
N GLU A 156 0.16 33.63 11.94
CA GLU A 156 -0.40 33.89 13.27
C GLU A 156 -1.85 33.45 13.37
N ALA A 157 -2.70 33.89 12.43
CA ALA A 157 -4.14 33.55 12.44
C ALA A 157 -4.36 32.04 12.25
N ASP A 158 -3.62 31.39 11.35
CA ASP A 158 -3.70 29.95 11.13
C ASP A 158 -3.24 29.15 12.37
N THR A 159 -2.21 29.63 13.08
CA THR A 159 -1.74 29.01 14.32
C THR A 159 -2.79 29.14 15.42
N MET A 160 -3.38 30.33 15.60
CA MET A 160 -4.45 30.54 16.58
C MET A 160 -5.70 29.74 16.25
N ALA A 161 -6.11 29.71 14.99
CA ALA A 161 -7.24 28.89 14.56
C ALA A 161 -6.99 27.38 14.81
N THR A 162 -5.76 26.90 14.58
CA THR A 162 -5.38 25.50 14.89
C THR A 162 -5.49 25.21 16.38
N TYR A 163 -5.06 26.13 17.23
CA TYR A 163 -5.17 26.00 18.69
C TYR A 163 -6.64 25.95 19.14
N GLU A 164 -7.50 26.86 18.64
CA GLU A 164 -8.92 26.88 19.00
C GLU A 164 -9.64 25.61 18.49
N VAL A 165 -9.29 25.11 17.30
CA VAL A 165 -9.82 23.84 16.78
C VAL A 165 -9.43 22.68 17.71
N LEU A 166 -8.18 22.60 18.17
CA LEU A 166 -7.76 21.56 19.11
C LEU A 166 -8.56 21.62 20.42
N LYS A 167 -8.79 22.81 20.96
CA LYS A 167 -9.65 22.99 22.15
C LYS A 167 -11.06 22.48 21.90
N GLY A 168 -11.67 22.90 20.78
CA GLY A 168 -13.00 22.44 20.41
C GLY A 168 -13.09 20.93 20.21
N GLN A 169 -12.05 20.30 19.68
CA GLN A 169 -11.94 18.84 19.60
C GLN A 169 -11.90 18.19 20.98
N LEU A 170 -11.07 18.70 21.88
CA LEU A 170 -10.98 18.20 23.26
C LEU A 170 -12.31 18.34 24.00
N ASP A 171 -13.00 19.45 23.84
CA ASP A 171 -14.30 19.70 24.47
C ASP A 171 -15.40 18.78 23.89
N MET A 172 -15.43 18.63 22.57
CA MET A 172 -16.46 17.84 21.88
C MET A 172 -16.35 16.32 22.14
N TYR A 173 -15.12 15.80 22.24
CA TYR A 173 -14.86 14.37 22.33
C TYR A 173 -14.47 13.88 23.72
N GLN A 174 -15.04 14.49 24.77
CA GLN A 174 -14.91 14.02 26.17
C GLN A 174 -15.69 12.74 26.45
N THR A 175 -16.60 12.35 25.56
CA THR A 175 -17.39 11.12 25.66
C THR A 175 -17.24 10.28 24.41
N PRO A 176 -17.42 8.94 24.49
CA PRO A 176 -17.40 8.08 23.33
C PRO A 176 -18.39 8.53 22.26
N THR A 177 -18.01 8.38 21.00
CA THR A 177 -18.90 8.62 19.85
C THR A 177 -19.38 7.28 19.26
N LYS A 178 -20.37 7.33 18.35
CA LYS A 178 -20.80 6.11 17.65
C LYS A 178 -19.72 5.49 16.74
N TYR A 179 -18.63 6.22 16.45
CA TYR A 179 -17.54 5.77 15.58
C TYR A 179 -16.29 5.36 16.35
N HIS A 180 -16.09 5.92 17.56
CA HIS A 180 -14.90 5.69 18.37
C HIS A 180 -15.29 5.59 19.85
N GLU A 181 -14.93 4.49 20.49
CA GLU A 181 -15.11 4.29 21.93
C GLU A 181 -14.09 5.11 22.75
N GLN A 182 -12.93 5.39 22.15
CA GLN A 182 -11.86 6.13 22.79
C GLN A 182 -12.15 7.64 22.80
N VAL A 183 -12.11 8.24 23.98
CA VAL A 183 -12.25 9.70 24.18
C VAL A 183 -10.92 10.41 23.99
N LEU A 184 -10.96 11.68 23.58
CA LEU A 184 -9.74 12.51 23.51
C LEU A 184 -9.31 12.93 24.93
N LYS A 185 -8.02 12.86 25.18
CA LYS A 185 -7.39 13.32 26.42
C LYS A 185 -6.45 14.46 26.11
N ASN A 186 -6.45 15.49 26.95
CA ASN A 186 -5.49 16.59 26.86
C ASN A 186 -4.11 16.12 27.36
N ASP A 187 -3.51 15.23 26.61
CA ASP A 187 -2.20 14.65 26.83
C ASP A 187 -1.44 14.55 25.50
N VAL A 188 -0.24 15.10 25.45
CA VAL A 188 0.53 15.24 24.20
C VAL A 188 0.90 13.89 23.60
N GLU A 189 1.29 12.93 24.43
CA GLU A 189 1.67 11.59 23.95
C GLU A 189 0.47 10.87 23.39
N PHE A 190 -0.67 10.93 24.09
CA PHE A 190 -1.94 10.38 23.65
C PHE A 190 -2.39 11.01 22.30
N LEU A 191 -2.44 12.34 22.23
CA LEU A 191 -2.86 13.07 21.02
C LEU A 191 -1.93 12.80 19.83
N SER A 192 -0.62 12.72 20.08
CA SER A 192 0.36 12.33 19.07
C SER A 192 0.13 10.89 18.56
N GLY A 193 -0.30 9.99 19.44
CA GLY A 193 -0.67 8.62 19.09
C GLY A 193 -1.94 8.57 18.24
N VAL A 194 -2.97 9.33 18.59
CA VAL A 194 -4.24 9.43 17.84
C VAL A 194 -4.00 10.05 16.45
N ALA A 195 -3.19 11.12 16.37
CA ALA A 195 -2.84 11.77 15.11
C ALA A 195 -2.06 10.87 14.15
N GLY A 196 -1.51 9.77 14.66
CA GLY A 196 -0.68 8.84 13.92
C GLY A 196 0.71 9.43 13.66
N ARG A 197 1.74 8.86 14.26
CA ARG A 197 3.10 9.23 13.86
C ARG A 197 3.31 8.79 12.42
N PRO A 198 3.75 9.67 11.52
CA PRO A 198 4.20 9.23 10.22
C PRO A 198 5.23 8.12 10.43
N ARG A 199 5.05 6.96 9.80
CA ARG A 199 6.05 5.90 9.82
C ARG A 199 7.24 6.27 8.91
N THR A 200 7.73 7.50 9.08
CA THR A 200 8.85 8.08 8.33
C THR A 200 10.00 8.38 9.27
N VAL A 201 11.21 8.14 8.79
CA VAL A 201 12.45 8.47 9.50
C VAL A 201 12.87 9.90 9.17
N ASP A 202 12.60 10.36 7.94
CA ASP A 202 12.80 11.74 7.49
C ASP A 202 11.46 12.40 7.13
N TYR A 203 11.37 13.72 7.23
CA TYR A 203 10.14 14.48 6.95
C TYR A 203 9.73 14.48 5.48
N ALA A 204 10.65 14.18 4.55
CA ALA A 204 10.35 14.07 3.13
C ALA A 204 9.80 12.68 2.75
N GLY A 205 9.73 11.73 3.71
CA GLY A 205 9.25 10.37 3.49
C GLY A 205 10.12 9.54 2.54
N ARG A 206 11.40 9.88 2.40
CA ARG A 206 12.38 9.12 1.62
C ARG A 206 12.90 7.90 2.38
N LEU A 207 12.92 8.00 3.70
CA LEU A 207 13.16 6.91 4.64
C LEU A 207 11.89 6.69 5.45
N ILE A 208 11.35 5.49 5.43
CA ILE A 208 10.17 5.07 6.18
C ILE A 208 10.56 3.96 7.17
N LEU A 209 9.76 3.76 8.20
CA LEU A 209 9.88 2.58 9.05
C LEU A 209 9.17 1.42 8.35
N GLY A 210 9.95 0.45 7.91
CA GLY A 210 9.48 -0.77 7.27
C GLY A 210 8.95 -1.81 8.28
N LYS A 211 9.02 -3.08 7.89
CA LYS A 211 8.76 -4.20 8.80
C LYS A 211 9.82 -4.19 9.92
N ASN A 212 9.40 -4.51 11.14
CA ASN A 212 10.27 -4.50 12.34
C ASN A 212 10.86 -3.12 12.69
N ASP A 213 10.21 -2.04 12.26
CA ASP A 213 10.66 -0.66 12.50
C ASP A 213 12.07 -0.33 11.94
N GLU A 214 12.51 -1.06 10.93
CA GLU A 214 13.79 -0.81 10.28
C GLU A 214 13.69 0.32 9.24
N PRO A 215 14.66 1.27 9.23
CA PRO A 215 14.74 2.29 8.20
C PRO A 215 14.81 1.68 6.80
N THR A 216 13.80 1.97 5.98
CA THR A 216 13.59 1.40 4.65
C THR A 216 13.50 2.52 3.62
N ILE A 217 14.14 2.35 2.48
CA ILE A 217 14.13 3.33 1.39
C ILE A 217 12.79 3.24 0.67
N SER A 218 12.12 4.39 0.49
CA SER A 218 10.76 4.47 -0.10
C SER A 218 10.76 4.84 -1.58
N PHE A 219 11.92 5.07 -2.21
CA PHE A 219 12.03 5.63 -3.56
C PHE A 219 13.16 5.03 -4.38
N GLY A 220 13.14 5.31 -5.69
CA GLY A 220 14.20 4.93 -6.61
C GLY A 220 14.43 3.43 -6.74
N LYS A 221 15.63 3.05 -7.20
CA LYS A 221 16.01 1.66 -7.48
C LYS A 221 16.06 0.76 -6.23
N HIS A 222 16.23 1.35 -5.05
CA HIS A 222 16.28 0.65 -3.77
C HIS A 222 14.98 0.72 -2.96
N LYS A 223 13.87 1.10 -3.59
CA LYS A 223 12.57 1.13 -2.94
C LYS A 223 12.22 -0.24 -2.35
N GLY A 224 11.91 -0.26 -1.06
CA GLY A 224 11.54 -1.47 -0.31
C GLY A 224 12.72 -2.20 0.35
N HIS A 225 13.96 -1.82 0.07
CA HIS A 225 15.14 -2.34 0.75
C HIS A 225 15.44 -1.55 2.02
N THR A 226 15.94 -2.21 3.05
CA THR A 226 16.40 -1.52 4.25
C THR A 226 17.62 -0.66 3.96
N ALA A 227 17.78 0.42 4.70
CA ALA A 227 18.97 1.26 4.58
C ALA A 227 20.25 0.47 4.87
N ARG A 228 20.18 -0.54 5.75
CA ARG A 228 21.29 -1.43 6.07
C ARG A 228 21.69 -2.31 4.89
N GLU A 229 20.74 -2.99 4.26
CA GLU A 229 21.02 -3.80 3.06
C GLU A 229 21.68 -2.98 1.96
N VAL A 230 21.21 -1.74 1.74
CA VAL A 230 21.78 -0.85 0.72
C VAL A 230 23.18 -0.36 1.13
N TYR A 231 23.39 -0.06 2.41
CA TYR A 231 24.72 0.31 2.92
C TYR A 231 25.74 -0.83 2.73
N GLU A 232 25.35 -2.07 2.93
CA GLU A 232 26.22 -3.25 2.79
C GLU A 232 26.51 -3.60 1.33
N THR A 233 25.54 -3.45 0.45
CA THR A 233 25.64 -3.84 -0.97
C THR A 233 26.11 -2.71 -1.88
N GLU A 234 25.69 -1.47 -1.62
CA GLU A 234 26.03 -0.30 -2.44
C GLU A 234 26.26 0.95 -1.56
N PRO A 235 27.33 1.02 -0.78
CA PRO A 235 27.61 2.16 0.12
C PRO A 235 27.73 3.50 -0.60
N ALA A 236 28.06 3.49 -1.90
CA ALA A 236 28.10 4.68 -2.75
C ALA A 236 26.74 5.39 -2.87
N TYR A 237 25.63 4.67 -2.67
CA TYR A 237 24.30 5.25 -2.67
C TYR A 237 24.10 6.30 -1.57
N PHE A 238 24.70 6.10 -0.40
CA PHE A 238 24.65 7.07 0.69
C PHE A 238 25.39 8.36 0.31
N ALA A 239 26.54 8.25 -0.34
CA ALA A 239 27.27 9.41 -0.85
C ALA A 239 26.47 10.14 -1.96
N TRP A 240 25.75 9.41 -2.79
CA TRP A 240 24.89 10.01 -3.81
C TRP A 240 23.72 10.79 -3.17
N ILE A 241 23.10 10.29 -2.09
CA ILE A 241 22.07 11.04 -1.34
C ILE A 241 22.67 12.31 -0.75
N GLU A 242 23.86 12.21 -0.11
CA GLU A 242 24.54 13.34 0.53
C GLU A 242 24.82 14.49 -0.45
N ASN A 243 25.27 14.15 -1.67
CA ASN A 243 25.63 15.12 -2.70
C ASN A 243 24.48 15.51 -3.64
N GLY A 244 23.37 14.76 -3.62
CA GLY A 244 22.22 14.96 -4.50
C GLY A 244 21.29 16.09 -4.02
N GLU A 245 20.23 16.34 -4.81
CA GLU A 245 19.18 17.32 -4.50
C GLU A 245 18.12 16.70 -3.56
N PHE A 246 18.49 16.45 -2.32
CA PHE A 246 17.60 16.00 -1.26
C PHE A 246 17.44 17.03 -0.17
N THR A 247 16.34 16.95 0.61
CA THR A 247 16.18 17.84 1.77
C THR A 247 17.30 17.61 2.78
N MET A 248 17.65 18.65 3.53
CA MET A 248 18.72 18.58 4.53
C MET A 248 18.43 17.53 5.61
N ASP A 249 17.16 17.36 5.98
CA ASP A 249 16.76 16.32 6.94
C ASP A 249 17.01 14.92 6.37
N THR A 250 16.61 14.63 5.14
CA THR A 250 16.92 13.36 4.47
C THR A 250 18.42 13.06 4.50
N LYS A 251 19.24 14.03 4.06
CA LYS A 251 20.71 13.89 4.09
C LYS A 251 21.23 13.60 5.50
N ARG A 252 20.72 14.31 6.49
CA ARG A 252 21.10 14.14 7.90
C ARG A 252 20.74 12.74 8.42
N GLN A 253 19.56 12.22 8.09
CA GLN A 253 19.15 10.90 8.53
C GLN A 253 20.01 9.79 7.86
N PHE A 254 20.31 9.91 6.58
CA PHE A 254 21.26 8.99 5.91
C PHE A 254 22.66 9.06 6.52
N ALA A 255 23.18 10.25 6.82
CA ALA A 255 24.48 10.43 7.47
C ALA A 255 24.52 9.76 8.86
N ARG A 256 23.46 9.93 9.67
CA ARG A 256 23.32 9.27 10.99
C ARG A 256 23.31 7.76 10.87
N LEU A 257 22.54 7.20 9.93
CA LEU A 257 22.50 5.76 9.69
C LEU A 257 23.87 5.23 9.25
N LYS A 258 24.56 5.94 8.36
CA LYS A 258 25.91 5.60 7.93
C LYS A 258 26.88 5.56 9.10
N GLU A 259 26.89 6.59 9.93
CA GLU A 259 27.75 6.67 11.13
C GLU A 259 27.46 5.51 12.09
N GLN A 260 26.20 5.18 12.30
CA GLN A 260 25.79 4.05 13.12
C GLN A 260 26.32 2.72 12.54
N PHE A 261 26.12 2.48 11.24
CA PHE A 261 26.56 1.25 10.58
C PHE A 261 28.10 1.13 10.55
N ASP A 262 28.81 2.25 10.33
CA ASP A 262 30.28 2.29 10.39
C ASP A 262 30.79 1.93 11.80
N LYS A 263 30.12 2.44 12.84
CA LYS A 263 30.45 2.13 14.24
C LYS A 263 30.23 0.66 14.55
N GLU A 264 29.07 0.12 14.22
CA GLU A 264 28.73 -1.29 14.42
C GLU A 264 29.71 -2.22 13.69
N LYS A 265 30.10 -1.89 12.45
CA LYS A 265 31.08 -2.63 11.67
C LYS A 265 32.44 -2.64 12.33
N LYS A 266 32.88 -1.50 12.86
CA LYS A 266 34.17 -1.39 13.60
C LYS A 266 34.13 -2.19 14.90
N GLU A 267 33.04 -2.15 15.64
CA GLU A 267 32.87 -2.91 16.88
C GLU A 267 32.83 -4.42 16.61
N ALA A 268 32.11 -4.84 15.56
CA ALA A 268 32.08 -6.25 15.14
C ALA A 268 33.47 -6.75 14.68
N ALA A 269 34.25 -5.91 13.97
CA ALA A 269 35.62 -6.24 13.57
C ALA A 269 36.55 -6.41 14.79
N LYS A 270 36.49 -5.49 15.76
CA LYS A 270 37.24 -5.59 17.00
C LYS A 270 36.86 -6.81 17.83
N ALA A 271 35.57 -7.13 17.91
CA ALA A 271 35.10 -8.32 18.62
C ALA A 271 35.65 -9.63 17.99
N ARG A 272 35.62 -9.70 16.64
CA ARG A 272 36.19 -10.85 15.90
C ARG A 272 37.71 -10.98 16.11
N GLU A 273 38.44 -9.87 16.10
CA GLU A 273 39.87 -9.85 16.33
C GLU A 273 40.22 -10.29 17.77
N ALA A 274 39.43 -9.81 18.75
CA ALA A 274 39.57 -10.22 20.14
C ALA A 274 39.22 -11.71 20.35
N GLU A 275 38.29 -12.25 19.60
CA GLU A 275 37.93 -13.67 19.65
C GLU A 275 39.00 -14.56 19.00
N MET A 276 39.55 -14.11 17.85
CA MET A 276 40.67 -14.79 17.19
C MET A 276 41.97 -14.72 17.95
N SER A 277 42.17 -13.73 18.82
CA SER A 277 43.36 -13.57 19.64
C SER A 277 43.30 -14.32 20.98
N LYS A 278 42.17 -14.95 21.31
CA LYS A 278 42.06 -15.82 22.50
C LYS A 278 42.96 -17.04 22.31
N PRO A 279 43.78 -17.41 23.29
CA PRO A 279 44.57 -18.66 23.23
C PRO A 279 43.61 -19.85 23.07
N LEU A 280 43.94 -20.74 22.16
CA LEU A 280 43.27 -22.03 22.06
C LEU A 280 43.62 -22.85 23.32
N GLU A 281 42.61 -23.15 24.15
CA GLU A 281 42.79 -23.98 25.36
C GLU A 281 42.01 -25.31 25.19
N GLY A 282 42.51 -26.38 25.81
CA GLY A 282 41.86 -27.68 25.86
C GLY A 282 41.80 -28.42 24.51
N GLU A 283 40.71 -29.15 24.26
CA GLU A 283 40.49 -30.00 23.07
C GLU A 283 40.67 -29.25 21.72
N ALA A 284 40.39 -27.93 21.67
CA ALA A 284 40.57 -27.11 20.49
C ALA A 284 42.05 -26.89 20.15
N PHE A 285 42.93 -26.78 21.15
CA PHE A 285 44.39 -26.69 20.99
C PHE A 285 44.97 -28.02 20.49
N ASP A 286 44.54 -29.14 21.08
CA ASP A 286 45.00 -30.48 20.70
C ASP A 286 44.58 -30.84 19.28
N SER A 287 43.35 -30.47 18.86
CA SER A 287 42.86 -30.65 17.50
C SER A 287 43.62 -29.81 16.47
N ALA A 288 43.95 -28.56 16.79
CA ALA A 288 44.74 -27.68 15.93
C ALA A 288 46.17 -28.17 15.77
N VAL A 289 46.78 -28.67 16.85
CA VAL A 289 48.13 -29.27 16.84
C VAL A 289 48.14 -30.57 16.03
N ALA A 290 47.11 -31.42 16.15
CA ALA A 290 46.97 -32.64 15.37
C ALA A 290 46.85 -32.34 13.87
N GLY A 291 46.03 -31.36 13.47
CA GLY A 291 45.87 -30.94 12.08
C GLY A 291 47.10 -30.28 11.47
N LEU A 292 47.94 -29.62 12.29
CA LEU A 292 49.27 -29.14 11.86
C LEU A 292 50.27 -30.28 11.68
N LYS A 293 50.28 -31.26 12.57
CA LYS A 293 51.15 -32.44 12.43
C LYS A 293 50.84 -33.23 11.17
N ASP A 294 49.57 -33.41 10.83
CA ASP A 294 49.14 -34.08 9.58
C ASP A 294 49.57 -33.32 8.32
N LYS A 295 49.49 -31.98 8.32
CA LYS A 295 49.92 -31.15 7.18
C LYS A 295 51.44 -31.16 6.96
N PHE A 296 52.22 -31.37 7.99
CA PHE A 296 53.67 -31.33 7.93
C PHE A 296 54.34 -32.75 7.92
N SER A 297 53.56 -33.80 8.25
CA SER A 297 54.11 -35.20 8.20
C SER A 297 54.29 -35.73 6.77
N GLY A 298 53.79 -35.03 5.73
CA GLY A 298 53.96 -35.41 4.33
C GLY A 298 54.95 -34.60 3.52
N LYS A 299 55.78 -33.74 4.17
CA LYS A 299 56.83 -32.91 3.47
C LYS A 299 58.14 -32.87 4.11
N LEU A 300 58.61 -33.99 4.55
CA LEU A 300 60.04 -34.20 4.89
C LEU A 300 60.47 -35.54 4.25
N PHE A 301 60.81 -35.44 2.96
CA PHE A 301 61.92 -36.15 2.30
C PHE A 301 61.85 -35.82 0.81
#